data_260b1ec83c0bfaffa8954be1b9ca9557
#
_entry.id   260b1ec83c0bfaffa8954be1b9ca9557
#
_cell.length_a   1.000
_cell.length_b   1.000
_cell.length_c   1.000
_cell.angle_alpha   90.00
_cell.angle_beta   90.00
_cell.angle_gamma   90.00
#
_symmetry.space_group_name_H-M   'P 1'
#
loop_
_entity.id
_entity.type
_entity.pdbx_description
1 polymer ?
#
loop_
_entity_poly.entity_id
_entity_poly.type
_entity_poly.pdbx_seq_one_letter_code
_entity_poly.pdbx_strand_id
1 'polypeptide(L)'
;MSERFNIQRFVKRHKKTVAKVIFVFTLILVCFVYLDSSQLQNFIVNKAGPSKIGTLLTIAWAACYLSIVASYTLLFIVKSRPIRILSYIFTFFTLLVCFSTKITHAEYFGIGEANTILEEFQWAKEAFRAYYINYLYAGAGSIIFIAAIIKLIRVVNIPRVNSKVAMLFPLFCGIATIITFRTNAYVTPFSPLVDVPLLTAYASTTMPHFGKRNNVLFMAAEKPKAKHIVLIIDETVRGDLLQINNDTLTNTPFLSSIKETYLNFGIAASSSNTSRASNMIMMSGLTPQQLPDVNHKYASNPNIFQYAQQAGYKTYYVDGQNTADNPQNNMTKYDFMSIDHYRQIFKIFPNIETYESDYKITDQIENILKSDSNTFTYVIKYGCHFSYQNRYPISQEIYAPAYANNDVYTDRGTALNTYYNAISWSVDGFFKELLPKIEDKEVLIIYVSDHGESIMEQGDFCGHFQSIDPPNEQANIPFLIFEFGLDSTSIVQNLRDNQKVNNNKLSQFQVFPTCLYLMGYEKSKVNLIYGPTIIDAPIYPRTFLSGVIYYPEYTYINVYDNN
;
A
#
# COMPACT_ATOMS: atom_id res chain seq x y z
N MET A 1 -2.19 20.64 -60.64
CA MET A 1 -2.33 19.18 -60.70
C MET A 1 -1.72 18.59 -59.45
N SER A 2 -2.55 18.23 -58.46
CA SER A 2 -2.13 17.60 -57.23
C SER A 2 -1.86 16.13 -57.51
N GLU A 3 -0.60 15.68 -57.39
CA GLU A 3 -0.30 14.26 -57.34
C GLU A 3 -0.99 13.64 -56.13
N ARG A 4 -2.12 12.97 -56.31
CA ARG A 4 -2.71 12.10 -55.31
C ARG A 4 -1.66 11.06 -54.92
N PHE A 5 -1.21 11.11 -53.66
CA PHE A 5 -0.28 10.13 -53.10
C PHE A 5 -0.90 8.74 -53.21
N ASN A 6 -0.44 7.93 -54.15
CA ASN A 6 -0.99 6.60 -54.40
C ASN A 6 -0.29 5.60 -53.47
N ILE A 7 -0.92 5.34 -52.34
CA ILE A 7 -0.45 4.39 -51.31
C ILE A 7 -0.09 3.03 -51.90
N GLN A 8 -0.87 2.52 -52.85
CA GLN A 8 -0.60 1.23 -53.46
C GLN A 8 0.71 1.21 -54.27
N ARG A 9 1.02 2.28 -55.03
CA ARG A 9 2.28 2.41 -55.77
C ARG A 9 3.47 2.57 -54.79
N PHE A 10 3.30 3.31 -53.70
CA PHE A 10 4.32 3.45 -52.69
C PHE A 10 4.64 2.11 -51.99
N VAL A 11 3.63 1.36 -51.55
CA VAL A 11 3.78 0.04 -50.93
C VAL A 11 4.44 -0.95 -51.88
N LYS A 12 4.04 -1.01 -53.15
CA LYS A 12 4.61 -1.92 -54.13
C LYS A 12 6.10 -1.66 -54.39
N ARG A 13 6.51 -0.36 -54.40
CA ARG A 13 7.91 0.06 -54.62
C ARG A 13 8.79 -0.21 -53.37
N HIS A 14 8.22 -0.18 -52.19
CA HIS A 14 8.94 -0.33 -50.93
C HIS A 14 8.59 -1.61 -50.16
N LYS A 15 7.94 -2.59 -50.78
CA LYS A 15 7.44 -3.82 -50.17
C LYS A 15 8.42 -4.50 -49.20
N LYS A 16 9.70 -4.66 -49.64
CA LYS A 16 10.75 -5.28 -48.81
C LYS A 16 11.09 -4.44 -47.58
N THR A 17 11.13 -3.12 -47.69
CA THR A 17 11.40 -2.20 -46.56
C THR A 17 10.24 -2.18 -45.59
N VAL A 18 9.00 -2.13 -46.10
CA VAL A 18 7.78 -2.18 -45.26
C VAL A 18 7.73 -3.48 -44.46
N ALA A 19 7.99 -4.62 -45.08
CA ALA A 19 8.02 -5.92 -44.39
C ALA A 19 9.07 -5.95 -43.28
N LYS A 20 10.24 -5.34 -43.47
CA LYS A 20 11.30 -5.25 -42.46
C LYS A 20 10.89 -4.38 -41.27
N VAL A 21 10.24 -3.25 -41.50
CA VAL A 21 9.73 -2.36 -40.46
C VAL A 21 8.63 -3.05 -39.65
N ILE A 22 7.71 -3.75 -40.33
CA ILE A 22 6.65 -4.54 -39.68
C ILE A 22 7.27 -5.61 -38.78
N PHE A 23 8.33 -6.28 -39.18
CA PHE A 23 8.97 -7.30 -38.34
C PHE A 23 9.54 -6.71 -37.05
N VAL A 24 10.24 -5.56 -37.11
CA VAL A 24 10.74 -4.86 -35.91
C VAL A 24 9.57 -4.39 -35.02
N PHE A 25 8.53 -3.83 -35.65
CA PHE A 25 7.31 -3.43 -34.95
C PHE A 25 6.67 -4.60 -34.19
N THR A 26 6.54 -5.77 -34.86
CA THR A 26 5.94 -6.95 -34.22
C THR A 26 6.72 -7.41 -33.00
N LEU A 27 8.06 -7.38 -33.03
CA LEU A 27 8.89 -7.75 -31.89
C LEU A 27 8.68 -6.77 -30.70
N ILE A 28 8.62 -5.48 -30.99
CA ILE A 28 8.36 -4.46 -29.96
C ILE A 28 6.95 -4.63 -29.39
N LEU A 29 5.97 -4.85 -30.27
CA LEU A 29 4.57 -5.06 -29.86
C LEU A 29 4.41 -6.30 -28.97
N VAL A 30 5.04 -7.43 -29.34
CA VAL A 30 4.99 -8.65 -28.52
C VAL A 30 5.57 -8.43 -27.13
N CYS A 31 6.71 -7.72 -27.03
CA CYS A 31 7.29 -7.38 -25.73
C CYS A 31 6.34 -6.52 -24.88
N PHE A 32 5.73 -5.50 -25.46
CA PHE A 32 4.83 -4.61 -24.71
C PHE A 32 3.53 -5.28 -24.32
N VAL A 33 2.94 -6.07 -25.21
CA VAL A 33 1.75 -6.89 -24.88
C VAL A 33 2.05 -7.88 -23.76
N TYR A 34 3.25 -8.46 -23.72
CA TYR A 34 3.66 -9.33 -22.62
C TYR A 34 3.76 -8.55 -21.29
N LEU A 35 4.35 -7.36 -21.29
CA LEU A 35 4.47 -6.53 -20.09
C LEU A 35 3.11 -6.07 -19.55
N ASP A 36 2.17 -5.74 -20.46
CA ASP A 36 0.84 -5.25 -20.11
C ASP A 36 -0.22 -6.36 -20.03
N SER A 37 0.15 -7.63 -20.11
CA SER A 37 -0.80 -8.74 -20.38
C SER A 37 -1.96 -8.79 -19.40
N SER A 38 -1.72 -8.63 -18.09
CA SER A 38 -2.76 -8.65 -17.06
C SER A 38 -3.70 -7.46 -17.18
N GLN A 39 -3.15 -6.26 -17.41
CA GLN A 39 -3.93 -5.04 -17.59
C GLN A 39 -4.77 -5.07 -18.89
N LEU A 40 -4.20 -5.59 -19.98
CA LEU A 40 -4.92 -5.76 -21.24
C LEU A 40 -6.10 -6.72 -21.09
N GLN A 41 -5.88 -7.84 -20.41
CA GLN A 41 -6.94 -8.80 -20.12
C GLN A 41 -8.05 -8.17 -19.29
N ASN A 42 -7.69 -7.47 -18.21
CA ASN A 42 -8.64 -6.78 -17.35
C ASN A 42 -9.44 -5.70 -18.11
N PHE A 43 -8.76 -4.90 -18.94
CA PHE A 43 -9.42 -3.89 -19.76
C PHE A 43 -10.42 -4.50 -20.73
N ILE A 44 -10.03 -5.56 -21.46
CA ILE A 44 -10.91 -6.21 -22.45
C ILE A 44 -12.12 -6.86 -21.78
N VAL A 45 -11.91 -7.55 -20.65
CA VAL A 45 -13.00 -8.29 -19.96
C VAL A 45 -13.95 -7.32 -19.24
N ASN A 46 -13.41 -6.38 -18.47
CA ASN A 46 -14.21 -5.59 -17.53
C ASN A 46 -14.68 -4.23 -18.08
N LYS A 47 -13.90 -3.58 -18.94
CA LYS A 47 -14.22 -2.24 -19.46
C LYS A 47 -14.87 -2.28 -20.83
N ALA A 48 -14.41 -3.13 -21.73
CA ALA A 48 -14.93 -3.22 -23.08
C ALA A 48 -16.28 -3.94 -23.13
N GLY A 49 -16.41 -5.05 -22.42
CA GLY A 49 -17.64 -5.84 -22.34
C GLY A 49 -18.22 -6.29 -23.71
N PRO A 50 -19.24 -7.14 -23.73
CA PRO A 50 -19.82 -7.67 -24.98
C PRO A 50 -20.80 -6.70 -25.69
N SER A 51 -20.95 -5.45 -25.24
CA SER A 51 -21.84 -4.47 -25.85
C SER A 51 -21.27 -3.91 -27.18
N LYS A 52 -22.14 -3.41 -28.07
CA LYS A 52 -21.70 -2.74 -29.32
C LYS A 52 -20.80 -1.53 -29.03
N ILE A 53 -21.10 -0.76 -28.00
CA ILE A 53 -20.29 0.38 -27.57
C ILE A 53 -18.94 -0.09 -27.05
N GLY A 54 -18.91 -1.14 -26.22
CA GLY A 54 -17.67 -1.76 -25.73
C GLY A 54 -16.77 -2.26 -26.86
N THR A 55 -17.35 -2.88 -27.89
CA THR A 55 -16.61 -3.32 -29.09
C THR A 55 -15.98 -2.13 -29.84
N LEU A 56 -16.72 -1.04 -30.03
CA LEU A 56 -16.20 0.17 -30.68
C LEU A 56 -15.07 0.82 -29.86
N LEU A 57 -15.23 0.89 -28.54
CA LEU A 57 -14.19 1.39 -27.65
C LEU A 57 -12.92 0.55 -27.72
N THR A 58 -13.06 -0.78 -27.75
CA THR A 58 -11.93 -1.70 -27.89
C THR A 58 -11.19 -1.49 -29.22
N ILE A 59 -11.91 -1.31 -30.33
CA ILE A 59 -11.32 -1.06 -31.64
C ILE A 59 -10.56 0.29 -31.64
N ALA A 60 -11.19 1.35 -31.13
CA ALA A 60 -10.58 2.68 -31.05
C ALA A 60 -9.32 2.67 -30.16
N TRP A 61 -9.39 2.00 -29.03
CA TRP A 61 -8.27 1.80 -28.13
C TRP A 61 -7.14 1.01 -28.80
N ALA A 62 -7.43 -0.14 -29.42
CA ALA A 62 -6.43 -0.95 -30.11
C ALA A 62 -5.73 -0.15 -31.22
N ALA A 63 -6.47 0.65 -31.97
CA ALA A 63 -5.91 1.54 -32.98
C ALA A 63 -4.96 2.58 -32.37
N CYS A 64 -5.31 3.16 -31.20
CA CYS A 64 -4.46 4.10 -30.48
C CYS A 64 -3.17 3.40 -29.99
N TYR A 65 -3.30 2.26 -29.30
CA TYR A 65 -2.17 1.45 -28.83
C TYR A 65 -1.20 1.09 -29.96
N LEU A 66 -1.72 0.52 -31.05
CA LEU A 66 -0.92 0.17 -32.23
C LEU A 66 -0.25 1.39 -32.86
N SER A 67 -0.92 2.53 -32.90
CA SER A 67 -0.37 3.78 -33.43
C SER A 67 0.78 4.32 -32.57
N ILE A 68 0.67 4.21 -31.25
CA ILE A 68 1.74 4.56 -30.31
C ILE A 68 2.96 3.67 -30.56
N VAL A 69 2.78 2.35 -30.55
CA VAL A 69 3.89 1.39 -30.76
C VAL A 69 4.51 1.55 -32.15
N ALA A 70 3.70 1.78 -33.18
CA ALA A 70 4.19 1.99 -34.55
C ALA A 70 5.00 3.29 -34.68
N SER A 71 4.47 4.41 -34.16
CA SER A 71 5.17 5.69 -34.18
C SER A 71 6.47 5.64 -33.37
N TYR A 72 6.48 4.93 -32.25
CA TYR A 72 7.68 4.70 -31.46
C TYR A 72 8.72 3.87 -32.19
N THR A 73 8.30 2.79 -32.86
CA THR A 73 9.20 1.98 -33.68
C THR A 73 9.94 2.82 -34.73
N LEU A 74 9.27 3.83 -35.29
CA LEU A 74 9.88 4.76 -36.24
C LEU A 74 11.01 5.59 -35.62
N LEU A 75 10.98 5.89 -34.31
CA LEU A 75 12.05 6.66 -33.65
C LEU A 75 13.41 5.96 -33.72
N PHE A 76 13.45 4.64 -33.76
CA PHE A 76 14.70 3.87 -33.89
C PHE A 76 15.34 3.97 -35.26
N ILE A 77 14.59 4.37 -36.29
CA ILE A 77 15.03 4.42 -37.68
C ILE A 77 15.06 5.82 -38.31
N VAL A 78 14.80 6.89 -37.53
CA VAL A 78 14.94 8.27 -38.03
C VAL A 78 16.38 8.61 -38.37
N LYS A 79 16.60 9.61 -39.26
CA LYS A 79 17.94 10.08 -39.66
C LYS A 79 18.68 10.74 -38.48
N SER A 80 17.99 11.49 -37.62
CA SER A 80 18.57 12.20 -36.49
C SER A 80 19.19 11.23 -35.47
N ARG A 81 20.49 11.31 -35.26
CA ARG A 81 21.21 10.48 -34.26
C ARG A 81 20.81 10.83 -32.81
N PRO A 82 20.69 12.12 -32.42
CA PRO A 82 20.24 12.45 -31.08
C PRO A 82 18.87 11.86 -30.74
N ILE A 83 17.89 11.94 -31.64
CA ILE A 83 16.55 11.38 -31.40
C ILE A 83 16.64 9.87 -31.15
N ARG A 84 17.43 9.13 -31.94
CA ARG A 84 17.60 7.69 -31.71
C ARG A 84 18.25 7.37 -30.37
N ILE A 85 19.28 8.13 -29.99
CA ILE A 85 19.96 7.93 -28.68
C ILE A 85 18.96 8.18 -27.54
N LEU A 86 18.23 9.28 -27.58
CA LEU A 86 17.19 9.60 -26.58
C LEU A 86 16.11 8.52 -26.52
N SER A 87 15.70 7.98 -27.69
CA SER A 87 14.73 6.87 -27.73
C SER A 87 15.27 5.61 -27.06
N TYR A 88 16.57 5.26 -27.26
CA TYR A 88 17.17 4.11 -26.57
C TYR A 88 17.25 4.32 -25.06
N ILE A 89 17.65 5.50 -24.61
CA ILE A 89 17.70 5.85 -23.19
C ILE A 89 16.30 5.76 -22.57
N PHE A 90 15.32 6.36 -23.22
CA PHE A 90 13.92 6.32 -22.77
C PHE A 90 13.38 4.88 -22.69
N THR A 91 13.65 4.06 -23.74
CA THR A 91 13.29 2.63 -23.71
C THR A 91 13.93 1.91 -22.54
N PHE A 92 15.20 2.16 -22.27
CA PHE A 92 15.92 1.52 -21.17
C PHE A 92 15.22 1.76 -19.83
N PHE A 93 14.96 3.02 -19.50
CA PHE A 93 14.32 3.35 -18.22
C PHE A 93 12.88 2.82 -18.12
N THR A 94 12.11 2.94 -19.20
CA THR A 94 10.74 2.39 -19.22
C THR A 94 10.73 0.88 -19.03
N LEU A 95 11.56 0.16 -19.77
CA LEU A 95 11.65 -1.31 -19.64
C LEU A 95 12.23 -1.73 -18.29
N LEU A 96 13.20 -0.98 -17.76
CA LEU A 96 13.75 -1.24 -16.42
C LEU A 96 12.63 -1.21 -15.38
N VAL A 97 11.79 -0.19 -15.39
CA VAL A 97 10.64 -0.07 -14.48
C VAL A 97 9.67 -1.22 -14.70
N CYS A 98 9.20 -1.44 -15.94
CA CYS A 98 8.21 -2.47 -16.23
C CYS A 98 8.72 -3.90 -15.96
N PHE A 99 9.97 -4.21 -16.31
CA PHE A 99 10.55 -5.52 -16.00
C PHE A 99 10.77 -5.69 -14.49
N SER A 100 11.18 -4.65 -13.78
CA SER A 100 11.33 -4.70 -12.32
C SER A 100 9.99 -5.00 -11.66
N THR A 101 8.92 -4.29 -12.02
CA THR A 101 7.57 -4.55 -11.52
C THR A 101 7.13 -5.99 -11.85
N LYS A 102 7.32 -6.41 -13.11
CA LYS A 102 6.90 -7.75 -13.54
C LYS A 102 7.67 -8.88 -12.86
N ILE A 103 8.98 -8.71 -12.62
CA ILE A 103 9.81 -9.73 -11.96
C ILE A 103 9.56 -9.76 -10.46
N THR A 104 9.37 -8.59 -9.83
CA THR A 104 9.23 -8.50 -8.38
C THR A 104 7.81 -8.85 -7.92
N HIS A 105 6.79 -8.37 -8.63
CA HIS A 105 5.38 -8.45 -8.21
C HIS A 105 4.50 -9.32 -9.10
N ALA A 106 5.04 -9.88 -10.19
CA ALA A 106 4.28 -10.58 -11.25
C ALA A 106 3.19 -9.71 -11.93
N GLU A 107 3.16 -8.41 -11.65
CA GLU A 107 2.16 -7.44 -12.07
C GLU A 107 2.66 -6.53 -13.21
N TYR A 108 1.78 -5.73 -13.75
CA TYR A 108 2.11 -4.66 -14.71
C TYR A 108 2.34 -3.33 -13.99
N PHE A 109 2.97 -2.37 -14.67
CA PHE A 109 3.08 -1.00 -14.16
C PHE A 109 1.76 -0.25 -14.33
N GLY A 110 1.07 0.01 -13.25
CA GLY A 110 -0.20 0.71 -13.18
C GLY A 110 -0.15 1.97 -12.32
N ILE A 111 -1.32 2.51 -12.00
CA ILE A 111 -1.46 3.70 -11.15
C ILE A 111 -0.99 3.43 -9.72
N GLY A 112 -1.12 2.18 -9.27
CA GLY A 112 -0.63 1.75 -7.96
C GLY A 112 0.87 1.92 -7.83
N GLU A 113 1.64 1.36 -8.76
CA GLU A 113 3.10 1.46 -8.79
C GLU A 113 3.55 2.90 -8.96
N ALA A 114 2.83 3.69 -9.76
CA ALA A 114 3.11 5.12 -9.92
C ALA A 114 2.97 5.88 -8.59
N ASN A 115 1.94 5.59 -7.80
CA ASN A 115 1.77 6.17 -6.47
C ASN A 115 2.85 5.68 -5.51
N THR A 116 3.15 4.39 -5.47
CA THR A 116 4.19 3.83 -4.60
C THR A 116 5.54 4.50 -4.85
N ILE A 117 5.92 4.71 -6.12
CA ILE A 117 7.15 5.43 -6.45
C ILE A 117 7.14 6.87 -5.88
N LEU A 118 6.01 7.58 -5.98
CA LEU A 118 5.92 8.98 -5.52
C LEU A 118 5.89 9.09 -4.00
N GLU A 119 5.24 8.17 -3.35
CA GLU A 119 4.88 8.26 -1.95
C GLU A 119 5.90 7.59 -1.03
N GLU A 120 6.55 6.51 -1.52
CA GLU A 120 7.46 5.69 -0.72
C GLU A 120 8.92 5.80 -1.18
N PHE A 121 9.24 6.85 -1.91
CA PHE A 121 10.60 7.07 -2.41
C PHE A 121 11.68 7.04 -1.31
N GLN A 122 11.32 7.38 -0.09
CA GLN A 122 12.21 7.31 1.08
C GLN A 122 12.70 5.88 1.37
N TRP A 123 11.92 4.86 1.01
CA TRP A 123 12.24 3.44 1.19
C TRP A 123 12.92 2.80 -0.02
N ALA A 124 13.21 3.60 -1.06
CA ALA A 124 13.81 3.10 -2.30
C ALA A 124 15.16 2.39 -2.06
N LYS A 125 15.91 2.80 -1.03
CA LYS A 125 17.20 2.19 -0.68
C LYS A 125 17.03 0.78 -0.11
N GLU A 126 16.05 0.59 0.76
CA GLU A 126 15.68 -0.70 1.34
C GLU A 126 15.13 -1.64 0.27
N ALA A 127 14.20 -1.16 -0.54
CA ALA A 127 13.65 -1.91 -1.67
C ALA A 127 14.77 -2.33 -2.67
N PHE A 128 15.71 -1.41 -2.96
CA PHE A 128 16.85 -1.75 -3.81
C PHE A 128 17.72 -2.85 -3.19
N ARG A 129 18.00 -2.80 -1.89
CA ARG A 129 18.78 -3.84 -1.20
C ARG A 129 18.07 -5.19 -1.20
N ALA A 130 16.77 -5.20 -0.97
CA ALA A 130 15.96 -6.40 -0.94
C ALA A 130 15.85 -7.10 -2.30
N TYR A 131 15.70 -6.30 -3.38
CA TYR A 131 15.39 -6.81 -4.72
C TYR A 131 16.46 -6.49 -5.76
N TYR A 132 17.70 -6.21 -5.37
CA TYR A 132 18.76 -5.78 -6.30
C TYR A 132 19.01 -6.79 -7.43
N ILE A 133 18.86 -8.08 -7.17
CA ILE A 133 18.98 -9.13 -8.20
C ILE A 133 17.89 -8.98 -9.25
N ASN A 134 16.65 -8.72 -8.84
CA ASN A 134 15.53 -8.51 -9.76
C ASN A 134 15.78 -7.26 -10.63
N TYR A 135 16.30 -6.19 -10.03
CA TYR A 135 16.69 -4.98 -10.76
C TYR A 135 17.84 -5.21 -11.72
N LEU A 136 18.82 -6.06 -11.37
CA LEU A 136 19.90 -6.45 -12.28
C LEU A 136 19.35 -7.26 -13.46
N TYR A 137 18.44 -8.22 -13.23
CA TYR A 137 17.78 -8.95 -14.31
C TYR A 137 16.94 -8.04 -15.20
N ALA A 138 16.18 -7.10 -14.62
CA ALA A 138 15.42 -6.12 -15.37
C ALA A 138 16.33 -5.21 -16.22
N GLY A 139 17.46 -4.75 -15.67
CA GLY A 139 18.45 -3.96 -16.38
C GLY A 139 19.11 -4.74 -17.53
N ALA A 140 19.54 -5.97 -17.26
CA ALA A 140 20.11 -6.85 -18.28
C ALA A 140 19.10 -7.14 -19.39
N GLY A 141 17.85 -7.47 -19.05
CA GLY A 141 16.76 -7.68 -20.02
C GLY A 141 16.52 -6.45 -20.90
N SER A 142 16.50 -5.26 -20.30
CA SER A 142 16.33 -3.98 -21.01
C SER A 142 17.49 -3.72 -22.00
N ILE A 143 18.73 -3.96 -21.59
CA ILE A 143 19.92 -3.82 -22.44
C ILE A 143 19.89 -4.83 -23.59
N ILE A 144 19.59 -6.10 -23.28
CA ILE A 144 19.51 -7.17 -24.29
C ILE A 144 18.43 -6.83 -25.32
N PHE A 145 17.26 -6.38 -24.89
CA PHE A 145 16.18 -5.99 -25.78
C PHE A 145 16.60 -4.86 -26.73
N ILE A 146 17.19 -3.78 -26.19
CA ILE A 146 17.66 -2.65 -26.99
C ILE A 146 18.77 -3.09 -27.98
N ALA A 147 19.73 -3.87 -27.49
CA ALA A 147 20.80 -4.40 -28.33
C ALA A 147 20.26 -5.28 -29.47
N ALA A 148 19.26 -6.11 -29.17
CA ALA A 148 18.57 -6.94 -30.16
C ALA A 148 17.88 -6.08 -31.22
N ILE A 149 17.15 -5.04 -30.85
CA ILE A 149 16.51 -4.10 -31.80
C ILE A 149 17.54 -3.37 -32.65
N ILE A 150 18.63 -2.87 -32.06
CA ILE A 150 19.71 -2.21 -32.81
C ILE A 150 20.36 -3.16 -33.80
N LYS A 151 20.69 -4.39 -33.35
CA LYS A 151 21.28 -5.43 -34.21
C LYS A 151 20.33 -5.81 -35.35
N LEU A 152 19.05 -6.01 -35.02
CA LEU A 152 18.02 -6.35 -35.99
C LEU A 152 17.89 -5.29 -37.08
N ILE A 153 17.79 -4.01 -36.71
CA ILE A 153 17.71 -2.88 -37.65
C ILE A 153 18.93 -2.86 -38.59
N ARG A 154 20.13 -3.19 -38.09
CA ARG A 154 21.37 -3.25 -38.89
C ARG A 154 21.39 -4.45 -39.83
N VAL A 155 21.11 -5.64 -39.30
CA VAL A 155 21.14 -6.90 -40.09
C VAL A 155 20.10 -6.87 -41.21
N VAL A 156 18.90 -6.42 -40.89
CA VAL A 156 17.81 -6.31 -41.84
C VAL A 156 18.03 -5.14 -42.81
N ASN A 157 19.00 -4.27 -42.54
CA ASN A 157 19.34 -3.08 -43.32
C ASN A 157 18.13 -2.20 -43.63
N ILE A 158 17.49 -1.67 -42.54
CA ILE A 158 16.33 -0.79 -42.65
C ILE A 158 16.81 0.63 -42.99
N PRO A 159 16.31 1.24 -44.07
CA PRO A 159 16.69 2.59 -44.43
C PRO A 159 16.19 3.61 -43.41
N ARG A 160 16.98 4.67 -43.21
CA ARG A 160 16.62 5.76 -42.30
C ARG A 160 15.48 6.62 -42.87
N VAL A 161 14.48 6.88 -42.08
CA VAL A 161 13.33 7.73 -42.45
C VAL A 161 13.57 9.22 -42.07
N ASN A 162 12.77 10.11 -42.66
CA ASN A 162 12.85 11.53 -42.36
C ASN A 162 12.57 11.77 -40.86
N SER A 163 13.37 12.62 -40.21
CA SER A 163 13.23 12.90 -38.76
C SER A 163 11.92 13.61 -38.39
N LYS A 164 11.23 14.23 -39.32
CA LYS A 164 9.87 14.82 -39.07
C LYS A 164 8.85 13.75 -38.64
N VAL A 165 9.06 12.50 -39.04
CA VAL A 165 8.19 11.38 -38.59
C VAL A 165 8.26 11.15 -37.10
N ALA A 166 9.33 11.59 -36.43
CA ALA A 166 9.43 11.50 -34.98
C ALA A 166 8.32 12.29 -34.23
N MET A 167 7.69 13.27 -34.88
CA MET A 167 6.58 14.04 -34.30
C MET A 167 5.29 13.22 -34.10
N LEU A 168 5.18 12.06 -34.76
CA LEU A 168 4.00 11.19 -34.60
C LEU A 168 3.92 10.60 -33.19
N PHE A 169 5.06 10.25 -32.58
CA PHE A 169 5.05 9.67 -31.23
C PHE A 169 4.51 10.65 -30.17
N PRO A 170 5.05 11.88 -30.01
CA PRO A 170 4.48 12.84 -29.05
C PRO A 170 3.04 13.23 -29.38
N LEU A 171 2.61 13.20 -30.65
CA LEU A 171 1.22 13.42 -31.01
C LEU A 171 0.30 12.36 -30.39
N PHE A 172 0.63 11.07 -30.54
CA PHE A 172 -0.18 10.00 -29.97
C PHE A 172 -0.08 9.95 -28.44
N CYS A 173 1.09 10.26 -27.86
CA CYS A 173 1.21 10.44 -26.41
C CYS A 173 0.31 11.58 -25.91
N GLY A 174 0.24 12.70 -26.62
CA GLY A 174 -0.67 13.81 -26.31
C GLY A 174 -2.14 13.39 -26.33
N ILE A 175 -2.54 12.59 -27.32
CA ILE A 175 -3.92 12.05 -27.39
C ILE A 175 -4.20 11.16 -26.17
N ALA A 176 -3.29 10.22 -25.84
CA ALA A 176 -3.41 9.36 -24.67
C ALA A 176 -3.54 10.19 -23.37
N THR A 177 -2.68 11.21 -23.23
CA THR A 177 -2.71 12.14 -22.09
C THR A 177 -4.06 12.84 -21.98
N ILE A 178 -4.58 13.41 -23.08
CA ILE A 178 -5.89 14.07 -23.09
C ILE A 178 -7.00 13.09 -22.69
N ILE A 179 -6.99 11.88 -23.22
CA ILE A 179 -7.96 10.84 -22.85
C ILE A 179 -7.89 10.56 -21.35
N THR A 180 -6.70 10.27 -20.82
CA THR A 180 -6.51 9.93 -19.40
C THR A 180 -7.02 11.05 -18.48
N PHE A 181 -6.60 12.29 -18.71
CA PHE A 181 -6.97 13.42 -17.84
C PHE A 181 -8.43 13.90 -17.99
N ARG A 182 -9.04 13.69 -19.16
CA ARG A 182 -10.45 14.12 -19.39
C ARG A 182 -11.48 13.07 -18.98
N THR A 183 -11.11 11.79 -19.01
CA THR A 183 -12.04 10.70 -18.77
C THR A 183 -11.68 9.87 -17.53
N ASN A 184 -10.66 10.30 -16.78
CA ASN A 184 -10.08 9.52 -15.66
C ASN A 184 -9.74 8.09 -16.08
N ALA A 185 -9.23 7.93 -17.31
CA ALA A 185 -8.96 6.63 -17.92
C ALA A 185 -7.57 6.09 -17.55
N TYR A 186 -7.16 6.23 -16.29
CA TYR A 186 -5.85 5.77 -15.78
C TYR A 186 -5.70 4.24 -15.73
N VAL A 187 -6.79 3.49 -15.89
CA VAL A 187 -6.78 2.03 -16.08
C VAL A 187 -6.75 1.61 -17.54
N THR A 188 -6.77 2.55 -18.48
CA THR A 188 -6.71 2.24 -19.91
C THR A 188 -5.25 2.09 -20.33
N PRO A 189 -4.78 0.90 -20.69
CA PRO A 189 -3.38 0.69 -21.10
C PRO A 189 -3.12 1.32 -22.47
N PHE A 190 -2.15 2.21 -22.55
CA PHE A 190 -1.73 2.83 -23.81
C PHE A 190 -0.41 2.29 -24.36
N SER A 191 0.36 1.67 -23.59
CA SER A 191 1.62 0.94 -23.74
C SER A 191 2.60 1.32 -22.62
N PRO A 192 3.55 0.46 -22.25
CA PRO A 192 4.53 0.76 -21.20
C PRO A 192 5.27 2.08 -21.40
N LEU A 193 5.51 2.47 -22.65
CA LEU A 193 6.19 3.72 -23.00
C LEU A 193 5.43 4.98 -22.64
N VAL A 194 4.10 4.89 -22.61
CA VAL A 194 3.21 6.00 -22.27
C VAL A 194 2.79 5.86 -20.83
N ASP A 195 2.47 4.65 -20.38
CA ASP A 195 1.88 4.40 -19.07
C ASP A 195 2.83 4.77 -17.94
N VAL A 196 4.13 4.43 -18.02
CA VAL A 196 5.10 4.80 -16.99
C VAL A 196 5.16 6.32 -16.75
N PRO A 197 5.46 7.17 -17.74
CA PRO A 197 5.50 8.62 -17.50
C PRO A 197 4.12 9.25 -17.30
N LEU A 198 3.08 8.76 -18.00
CA LEU A 198 1.74 9.31 -17.95
C LEU A 198 1.08 9.06 -16.60
N LEU A 199 1.12 7.83 -16.10
CA LEU A 199 0.51 7.48 -14.81
C LEU A 199 1.27 8.11 -13.65
N THR A 200 2.60 8.21 -13.72
CA THR A 200 3.39 8.94 -12.72
C THR A 200 3.02 10.44 -12.71
N ALA A 201 2.87 11.06 -13.88
CA ALA A 201 2.42 12.46 -13.97
C ALA A 201 0.97 12.61 -13.51
N TYR A 202 0.08 11.70 -13.87
CA TYR A 202 -1.31 11.69 -13.43
C TYR A 202 -1.40 11.55 -11.91
N ALA A 203 -0.73 10.58 -11.32
CA ALA A 203 -0.67 10.39 -9.87
C ALA A 203 -0.17 11.66 -9.15
N SER A 204 0.91 12.26 -9.64
CA SER A 204 1.47 13.49 -9.03
C SER A 204 0.54 14.70 -9.07
N THR A 205 -0.35 14.78 -10.07
CA THR A 205 -1.27 15.90 -10.26
C THR A 205 -2.65 15.67 -9.65
N THR A 206 -3.04 14.41 -9.48
CA THR A 206 -4.32 14.03 -8.87
C THR A 206 -4.21 13.80 -7.36
N MET A 207 -2.99 13.86 -6.80
CA MET A 207 -2.81 13.89 -5.36
C MET A 207 -3.64 15.03 -4.77
N PRO A 208 -4.58 14.75 -3.88
CA PRO A 208 -5.49 15.76 -3.40
C PRO A 208 -4.73 16.83 -2.60
N HIS A 209 -5.00 18.10 -2.92
CA HIS A 209 -4.55 19.23 -2.13
C HIS A 209 -5.56 19.44 -1.01
N PHE A 210 -5.22 18.97 0.19
CA PHE A 210 -6.14 18.98 1.32
C PHE A 210 -6.21 20.33 1.99
N GLY A 211 -7.45 20.76 2.25
CA GLY A 211 -7.78 21.90 3.08
C GLY A 211 -7.99 21.52 4.54
N LYS A 212 -8.57 22.44 5.32
CA LYS A 212 -8.99 22.22 6.69
C LYS A 212 -10.07 21.13 6.74
N ARG A 213 -9.96 20.20 7.69
CA ARG A 213 -10.99 19.18 7.95
C ARG A 213 -12.31 19.79 8.41
N ASN A 214 -13.40 19.09 8.16
CA ASN A 214 -14.71 19.43 8.71
C ASN A 214 -14.69 19.39 10.25
N ASN A 215 -15.63 20.10 10.86
CA ASN A 215 -15.83 20.02 12.31
C ASN A 215 -16.42 18.65 12.69
N VAL A 216 -16.24 18.25 13.95
CA VAL A 216 -16.89 17.07 14.51
C VAL A 216 -18.40 17.14 14.32
N LEU A 217 -19.03 16.01 14.03
CA LEU A 217 -20.45 15.96 13.66
C LEU A 217 -21.40 16.02 14.85
N PHE A 218 -20.92 15.63 16.04
CA PHE A 218 -21.67 15.62 17.28
C PHE A 218 -20.72 15.68 18.48
N MET A 219 -21.25 16.08 19.64
CA MET A 219 -20.51 16.26 20.87
C MET A 219 -20.52 14.99 21.71
N ALA A 220 -19.51 14.79 22.54
CA ALA A 220 -19.54 13.78 23.59
C ALA A 220 -20.66 14.10 24.56
N ALA A 221 -21.49 13.11 24.88
CA ALA A 221 -22.68 13.28 25.74
C ALA A 221 -22.51 12.60 27.12
N GLU A 222 -21.53 11.73 27.25
CA GLU A 222 -21.25 10.96 28.46
C GLU A 222 -19.84 11.26 28.97
N LYS A 223 -19.55 10.84 30.18
CA LYS A 223 -18.19 10.88 30.71
C LYS A 223 -17.32 9.88 29.92
N PRO A 224 -16.04 10.21 29.71
CA PRO A 224 -15.06 9.24 29.16
C PRO A 224 -15.08 7.94 29.97
N LYS A 225 -14.94 6.83 29.26
CA LYS A 225 -14.98 5.49 29.87
C LYS A 225 -13.59 4.99 30.31
N ALA A 226 -12.54 5.69 29.90
CA ALA A 226 -11.17 5.47 30.32
C ALA A 226 -10.45 6.82 30.41
N LYS A 227 -9.63 7.02 31.44
CA LYS A 227 -8.80 8.22 31.60
C LYS A 227 -7.78 8.33 30.48
N HIS A 228 -7.12 7.23 30.19
CA HIS A 228 -6.15 7.14 29.11
C HIS A 228 -6.60 6.10 28.08
N ILE A 229 -6.57 6.48 26.81
CA ILE A 229 -6.83 5.60 25.67
C ILE A 229 -5.58 5.59 24.79
N VAL A 230 -5.00 4.41 24.60
CA VAL A 230 -3.82 4.22 23.74
C VAL A 230 -4.22 3.31 22.58
N LEU A 231 -4.17 3.83 21.37
CA LEU A 231 -4.35 3.05 20.14
C LEU A 231 -2.97 2.76 19.56
N ILE A 232 -2.56 1.51 19.61
CA ILE A 232 -1.27 1.06 19.08
C ILE A 232 -1.51 0.39 17.74
N ILE A 233 -0.94 0.97 16.69
CA ILE A 233 -0.91 0.41 15.35
C ILE A 233 0.49 -0.19 15.14
N ASP A 234 0.54 -1.50 15.09
CA ASP A 234 1.77 -2.21 14.71
C ASP A 234 1.90 -2.26 13.19
N GLU A 235 3.10 -2.47 12.70
CA GLU A 235 3.40 -2.50 11.28
C GLU A 235 3.59 -3.94 10.82
N THR A 236 2.78 -4.36 9.83
CA THR A 236 3.02 -5.62 9.10
C THR A 236 2.95 -6.87 9.99
N VAL A 237 2.12 -6.89 11.04
CA VAL A 237 1.99 -8.06 11.94
C VAL A 237 0.81 -8.94 11.55
N ARG A 238 1.11 -10.19 11.19
CA ARG A 238 0.10 -11.21 10.88
C ARG A 238 -0.47 -11.84 12.15
N GLY A 239 -1.79 -11.78 12.28
CA GLY A 239 -2.50 -12.34 13.42
C GLY A 239 -2.44 -13.87 13.50
N ASP A 240 -2.45 -14.57 12.35
CA ASP A 240 -2.39 -16.03 12.24
C ASP A 240 -0.98 -16.61 12.50
N LEU A 241 0.05 -15.77 12.51
CA LEU A 241 1.43 -16.16 12.82
C LEU A 241 1.87 -15.80 14.24
N LEU A 242 0.94 -15.45 15.13
CA LEU A 242 1.21 -15.25 16.55
C LEU A 242 0.86 -16.51 17.35
N GLN A 243 1.71 -16.96 18.29
CA GLN A 243 1.44 -18.10 19.18
C GLN A 243 0.11 -17.96 19.92
N ILE A 244 -0.28 -16.75 20.32
CA ILE A 244 -1.54 -16.48 21.02
C ILE A 244 -2.80 -16.83 20.18
N ASN A 245 -2.66 -16.99 18.85
CA ASN A 245 -3.72 -17.39 17.92
C ASN A 245 -3.45 -18.73 17.24
N ASN A 246 -2.24 -19.28 17.40
CA ASN A 246 -1.81 -20.53 16.77
C ASN A 246 -0.88 -21.31 17.71
N ASP A 247 -1.44 -22.27 18.41
CA ASP A 247 -0.74 -23.07 19.43
C ASP A 247 0.43 -23.90 18.89
N THR A 248 0.59 -24.01 17.57
CA THR A 248 1.75 -24.68 16.94
C THR A 248 3.01 -23.82 16.94
N LEU A 249 2.89 -22.53 17.22
CA LEU A 249 3.97 -21.55 17.26
C LEU A 249 4.43 -21.30 18.70
N THR A 250 5.62 -20.70 18.84
CA THR A 250 6.24 -20.40 20.14
C THR A 250 6.83 -18.99 20.22
N ASN A 251 6.40 -18.08 19.33
CA ASN A 251 7.02 -16.78 19.11
C ASN A 251 6.45 -15.62 19.95
N THR A 252 5.41 -15.88 20.75
CA THR A 252 4.87 -14.89 21.72
C THR A 252 4.69 -15.53 23.11
N PRO A 253 5.77 -16.04 23.73
CA PRO A 253 5.69 -16.76 25.00
C PRO A 253 5.23 -15.90 26.17
N PHE A 254 5.65 -14.63 26.24
CA PHE A 254 5.20 -13.72 27.30
C PHE A 254 3.70 -13.48 27.19
N LEU A 255 3.20 -13.05 26.04
CA LEU A 255 1.76 -12.84 25.84
C LEU A 255 0.96 -14.11 26.09
N SER A 256 1.45 -15.29 25.69
CA SER A 256 0.81 -16.57 25.97
C SER A 256 0.76 -16.88 27.47
N SER A 257 1.78 -16.50 28.23
CA SER A 257 1.83 -16.71 29.68
C SER A 257 0.84 -15.86 30.48
N ILE A 258 0.43 -14.70 29.91
CA ILE A 258 -0.50 -13.76 30.53
C ILE A 258 -1.86 -13.70 29.82
N LYS A 259 -2.22 -14.69 29.01
CA LYS A 259 -3.41 -14.68 28.13
C LYS A 259 -4.74 -14.41 28.84
N GLU A 260 -4.83 -14.69 30.15
CA GLU A 260 -6.02 -14.44 30.95
C GLU A 260 -6.13 -12.98 31.44
N THR A 261 -5.10 -12.16 31.26
CA THR A 261 -5.04 -10.76 31.77
C THR A 261 -5.43 -9.72 30.72
N TYR A 262 -5.62 -10.13 29.47
CA TYR A 262 -6.04 -9.25 28.37
C TYR A 262 -7.11 -9.92 27.51
N LEU A 263 -7.75 -9.15 26.64
CA LEU A 263 -8.76 -9.67 25.72
C LEU A 263 -8.12 -9.90 24.34
N ASN A 264 -8.07 -11.16 23.93
CA ASN A 264 -7.67 -11.55 22.58
C ASN A 264 -8.92 -11.82 21.73
N PHE A 265 -9.18 -10.98 20.72
CA PHE A 265 -10.25 -11.15 19.76
C PHE A 265 -9.83 -12.00 18.54
N GLY A 266 -8.63 -12.60 18.60
CA GLY A 266 -8.13 -13.49 17.55
C GLY A 266 -7.63 -12.71 16.32
N ILE A 267 -7.96 -13.26 15.15
CA ILE A 267 -7.53 -12.74 13.85
C ILE A 267 -8.64 -11.83 13.31
N ALA A 268 -8.38 -10.55 13.23
CA ALA A 268 -9.26 -9.57 12.59
C ALA A 268 -8.87 -9.34 11.12
N ALA A 269 -9.72 -8.67 10.36
CA ALA A 269 -9.38 -8.18 9.03
C ALA A 269 -8.89 -6.74 9.10
N SER A 270 -7.76 -6.42 8.47
CA SER A 270 -7.37 -5.03 8.21
C SER A 270 -8.38 -4.36 7.26
N SER A 271 -8.40 -3.05 7.24
CA SER A 271 -9.25 -2.28 6.31
C SER A 271 -8.62 -2.14 4.92
N SER A 272 -7.31 -2.29 4.84
CA SER A 272 -6.53 -2.29 3.60
C SER A 272 -5.27 -3.15 3.79
N ASN A 273 -4.62 -3.52 2.68
CA ASN A 273 -3.32 -4.17 2.68
C ASN A 273 -2.16 -3.17 2.56
N THR A 274 -2.38 -1.89 2.83
CA THR A 274 -1.33 -0.87 2.82
C THR A 274 -1.42 -0.02 4.08
N SER A 275 -0.28 0.29 4.71
CA SER A 275 -0.18 1.08 5.94
C SER A 275 -0.90 2.42 5.81
N ARG A 276 -0.69 3.10 4.70
CA ARG A 276 -1.30 4.39 4.44
C ARG A 276 -2.82 4.34 4.42
N ALA A 277 -3.41 3.45 3.62
CA ALA A 277 -4.87 3.36 3.51
C ALA A 277 -5.51 2.92 4.82
N SER A 278 -4.94 1.94 5.51
CA SER A 278 -5.40 1.49 6.82
C SER A 278 -5.40 2.62 7.86
N ASN A 279 -4.29 3.36 7.95
CA ASN A 279 -4.20 4.50 8.87
C ASN A 279 -5.18 5.62 8.51
N MET A 280 -5.32 5.98 7.22
CA MET A 280 -6.31 6.96 6.79
C MET A 280 -7.73 6.56 7.18
N ILE A 281 -8.10 5.29 7.02
CA ILE A 281 -9.42 4.77 7.39
C ILE A 281 -9.61 4.86 8.90
N MET A 282 -8.65 4.39 9.70
CA MET A 282 -8.72 4.44 11.16
C MET A 282 -8.74 5.86 11.71
N MET A 283 -8.02 6.80 11.07
CA MET A 283 -8.02 8.20 11.52
C MET A 283 -9.27 8.97 11.15
N SER A 284 -9.94 8.65 10.03
CA SER A 284 -11.07 9.43 9.48
C SER A 284 -12.44 8.78 9.65
N GLY A 285 -12.49 7.56 10.19
CA GLY A 285 -13.74 6.82 10.40
C GLY A 285 -14.48 6.46 9.13
N LEU A 286 -13.76 6.22 8.03
CA LEU A 286 -14.39 5.70 6.82
C LEU A 286 -14.99 4.32 7.08
N THR A 287 -16.19 4.11 6.51
CA THR A 287 -16.88 2.82 6.55
C THR A 287 -16.65 2.03 5.25
N PRO A 288 -16.85 0.70 5.26
CA PRO A 288 -16.73 -0.10 4.04
C PRO A 288 -17.56 0.43 2.85
N GLN A 289 -18.73 1.00 3.12
CA GLN A 289 -19.64 1.52 2.08
C GLN A 289 -19.13 2.82 1.43
N GLN A 290 -18.14 3.46 2.03
CA GLN A 290 -17.55 4.71 1.52
C GLN A 290 -16.29 4.46 0.68
N LEU A 291 -15.88 3.21 0.56
CA LEU A 291 -14.69 2.81 -0.20
C LEU A 291 -15.07 2.19 -1.55
N PRO A 292 -14.29 2.38 -2.60
CA PRO A 292 -13.15 3.32 -2.69
C PRO A 292 -13.57 4.78 -2.47
N ASP A 293 -12.77 5.55 -1.75
CA ASP A 293 -13.10 6.93 -1.35
C ASP A 293 -12.80 7.94 -2.46
N VAL A 294 -13.48 7.81 -3.58
CA VAL A 294 -13.34 8.69 -4.75
C VAL A 294 -13.64 10.18 -4.46
N ASN A 295 -14.27 10.47 -3.34
CA ASN A 295 -14.57 11.84 -2.89
C ASN A 295 -13.58 12.39 -1.86
N HIS A 296 -12.51 11.67 -1.57
CA HIS A 296 -11.48 12.04 -0.61
C HIS A 296 -12.02 12.44 0.78
N LYS A 297 -13.01 11.70 1.26
CA LYS A 297 -13.60 11.88 2.59
C LYS A 297 -12.58 11.65 3.70
N TYR A 298 -11.61 10.74 3.48
CA TYR A 298 -10.51 10.51 4.42
C TYR A 298 -9.76 11.78 4.82
N ALA A 299 -9.73 12.78 3.93
CA ALA A 299 -9.04 14.05 4.15
C ALA A 299 -9.97 15.18 4.60
N SER A 300 -11.28 15.04 4.35
CA SER A 300 -12.28 16.05 4.71
C SER A 300 -13.10 15.72 5.95
N ASN A 301 -13.28 14.43 6.27
CA ASN A 301 -13.95 14.01 7.50
C ASN A 301 -13.21 14.56 8.75
N PRO A 302 -13.94 14.82 9.85
CA PRO A 302 -13.29 15.03 11.14
C PRO A 302 -12.42 13.81 11.49
N ASN A 303 -11.20 14.06 11.96
CA ASN A 303 -10.32 12.98 12.37
C ASN A 303 -10.51 12.59 13.84
N ILE A 304 -9.94 11.46 14.21
CA ILE A 304 -10.04 10.91 15.57
C ILE A 304 -9.48 11.87 16.64
N PHE A 305 -8.48 12.67 16.32
CA PHE A 305 -7.88 13.65 17.22
C PHE A 305 -8.83 14.83 17.50
N GLN A 306 -9.59 15.29 16.49
CA GLN A 306 -10.61 16.33 16.70
C GLN A 306 -11.71 15.84 17.65
N TYR A 307 -12.13 14.57 17.49
CA TYR A 307 -13.08 13.96 18.42
C TYR A 307 -12.48 13.82 19.82
N ALA A 308 -11.23 13.39 19.94
CA ALA A 308 -10.57 13.27 21.23
C ALA A 308 -10.46 14.63 21.95
N GLN A 309 -10.02 15.69 21.26
CA GLN A 309 -9.99 17.04 21.82
C GLN A 309 -11.39 17.54 22.25
N GLN A 310 -12.40 17.28 21.42
CA GLN A 310 -13.79 17.65 21.72
C GLN A 310 -14.33 16.92 22.95
N ALA A 311 -13.88 15.71 23.22
CA ALA A 311 -14.21 14.93 24.42
C ALA A 311 -13.32 15.28 25.64
N GLY A 312 -12.46 16.30 25.53
CA GLY A 312 -11.60 16.78 26.62
C GLY A 312 -10.31 15.98 26.82
N TYR A 313 -9.89 15.19 25.83
CA TYR A 313 -8.60 14.51 25.85
C TYR A 313 -7.48 15.40 25.32
N LYS A 314 -6.32 15.31 25.94
CA LYS A 314 -5.06 15.78 25.39
C LYS A 314 -4.54 14.77 24.39
N THR A 315 -4.20 15.21 23.18
CA THR A 315 -3.91 14.32 22.05
C THR A 315 -2.42 14.15 21.82
N TYR A 316 -1.99 12.92 21.61
CA TYR A 316 -0.62 12.54 21.32
C TYR A 316 -0.56 11.68 20.07
N TYR A 317 0.42 11.98 19.22
CA TYR A 317 0.82 11.12 18.10
C TYR A 317 2.27 10.71 18.31
N VAL A 318 2.52 9.42 18.51
CA VAL A 318 3.85 8.85 18.73
C VAL A 318 4.23 8.05 17.50
N ASP A 319 5.26 8.48 16.80
CA ASP A 319 5.69 7.97 15.51
C ASP A 319 7.04 7.26 15.64
N GLY A 320 7.01 5.93 15.55
CA GLY A 320 8.19 5.07 15.63
C GLY A 320 8.89 4.81 14.31
N GLN A 321 8.35 5.30 13.19
CA GLN A 321 8.84 4.99 11.85
C GLN A 321 9.53 6.17 11.17
N ASN A 322 8.96 7.36 11.30
CA ASN A 322 9.32 8.48 10.45
C ASN A 322 10.63 9.14 10.85
N THR A 323 11.55 9.22 9.91
CA THR A 323 12.83 9.95 10.04
C THR A 323 12.81 11.32 9.34
N ALA A 324 11.79 11.59 8.52
CA ALA A 324 11.65 12.81 7.72
C ALA A 324 10.87 13.91 8.45
N ASP A 325 10.94 15.12 7.91
CA ASP A 325 10.15 16.26 8.42
C ASP A 325 8.69 16.22 7.94
N ASN A 326 8.42 15.52 6.85
CA ASN A 326 7.07 15.40 6.31
C ASN A 326 6.25 14.34 7.06
N PRO A 327 4.97 14.61 7.36
CA PRO A 327 4.09 13.66 7.99
C PRO A 327 3.87 12.40 7.12
N GLN A 328 3.73 11.25 7.77
CA GLN A 328 3.31 10.01 7.11
C GLN A 328 1.78 9.95 6.91
N ASN A 329 1.32 8.90 6.25
CA ASN A 329 -0.09 8.53 6.12
C ASN A 329 -0.97 9.63 5.52
N ASN A 330 -0.43 10.41 4.55
CA ASN A 330 -1.10 11.55 3.94
C ASN A 330 -1.64 12.59 4.94
N MET A 331 -1.09 12.62 6.15
CA MET A 331 -1.40 13.65 7.13
C MET A 331 -0.88 15.00 6.63
N THR A 332 -1.67 16.03 6.87
CA THR A 332 -1.37 17.39 6.47
C THR A 332 -1.12 18.27 7.70
N LYS A 333 -0.62 19.49 7.47
CA LYS A 333 -0.52 20.49 8.54
C LYS A 333 -1.85 20.72 9.28
N TYR A 334 -2.97 20.48 8.64
CA TYR A 334 -4.31 20.63 9.26
C TYR A 334 -4.63 19.50 10.21
N ASP A 335 -4.11 18.30 10.00
CA ASP A 335 -4.25 17.19 10.94
C ASP A 335 -3.50 17.48 12.22
N PHE A 336 -2.29 18.05 12.12
CA PHE A 336 -1.47 18.43 13.27
C PHE A 336 -2.07 19.57 14.10
N MET A 337 -3.06 20.31 13.59
CA MET A 337 -3.80 21.29 14.41
C MET A 337 -4.64 20.67 15.52
N SER A 338 -4.98 19.39 15.41
CA SER A 338 -5.72 18.61 16.42
C SER A 338 -4.85 17.61 17.18
N ILE A 339 -3.53 17.72 17.08
CA ILE A 339 -2.55 16.93 17.81
C ILE A 339 -1.77 17.88 18.71
N ASP A 340 -1.96 17.76 20.04
CA ASP A 340 -1.27 18.62 21.00
C ASP A 340 0.23 18.30 21.06
N HIS A 341 0.59 17.02 20.91
CA HIS A 341 1.98 16.57 20.98
C HIS A 341 2.30 15.53 19.91
N TYR A 342 3.18 15.91 18.98
CA TYR A 342 3.78 14.99 18.00
C TYR A 342 5.18 14.59 18.48
N ARG A 343 5.41 13.26 18.65
CA ARG A 343 6.66 12.69 19.15
C ARG A 343 7.23 11.72 18.11
N GLN A 344 8.24 12.15 17.38
CA GLN A 344 8.98 11.31 16.44
C GLN A 344 10.16 10.65 17.17
N ILE A 345 10.15 9.32 17.26
CA ILE A 345 11.14 8.56 18.03
C ILE A 345 12.56 8.80 17.50
N PHE A 346 12.76 8.77 16.19
CA PHE A 346 14.09 8.98 15.60
C PHE A 346 14.59 10.44 15.69
N LYS A 347 13.73 11.42 15.93
CA LYS A 347 14.17 12.78 16.26
C LYS A 347 14.54 12.93 17.73
N ILE A 348 13.82 12.23 18.61
CA ILE A 348 14.11 12.25 20.07
C ILE A 348 15.40 11.44 20.33
N PHE A 349 15.58 10.32 19.62
CA PHE A 349 16.69 9.39 19.77
C PHE A 349 17.38 9.14 18.40
N PRO A 350 18.20 10.07 17.90
CA PRO A 350 18.69 10.02 16.51
C PRO A 350 19.71 8.92 16.19
N ASN A 351 20.25 8.25 17.21
CA ASN A 351 21.32 7.27 17.06
C ASN A 351 20.90 5.84 17.45
N ILE A 352 19.61 5.55 17.48
CA ILE A 352 19.13 4.20 17.77
C ILE A 352 19.03 3.37 16.49
N GLU A 353 19.17 2.05 16.66
CA GLU A 353 18.83 1.10 15.59
C GLU A 353 17.31 1.00 15.40
N THR A 354 16.88 0.62 14.21
CA THR A 354 15.44 0.57 13.89
C THR A 354 14.66 -0.39 14.77
N TYR A 355 15.26 -1.51 15.17
CA TYR A 355 14.66 -2.49 16.10
C TYR A 355 14.55 -1.98 17.56
N GLU A 356 15.18 -0.86 17.91
CA GLU A 356 15.06 -0.25 19.25
C GLU A 356 13.91 0.76 19.32
N SER A 357 13.40 1.23 18.18
CA SER A 357 12.36 2.25 18.10
C SER A 357 11.13 1.89 18.94
N ASP A 358 10.65 0.66 18.81
CA ASP A 358 9.45 0.19 19.52
C ASP A 358 9.64 0.20 21.04
N TYR A 359 10.84 -0.13 21.53
CA TYR A 359 11.16 -0.05 22.95
C TYR A 359 11.20 1.39 23.48
N LYS A 360 11.63 2.36 22.64
CA LYS A 360 11.57 3.78 23.00
C LYS A 360 10.14 4.31 23.02
N ILE A 361 9.22 3.71 22.24
CA ILE A 361 7.80 4.00 22.32
C ILE A 361 7.24 3.66 23.71
N THR A 362 7.68 2.56 24.35
CA THR A 362 7.20 2.19 25.69
C THR A 362 7.48 3.29 26.72
N ASP A 363 8.67 3.89 26.67
CA ASP A 363 9.08 5.01 27.55
C ASP A 363 8.19 6.24 27.30
N GLN A 364 7.81 6.49 26.01
CA GLN A 364 6.93 7.62 25.70
C GLN A 364 5.50 7.38 26.21
N ILE A 365 4.97 6.15 26.06
CA ILE A 365 3.64 5.79 26.59
C ILE A 365 3.63 5.96 28.11
N GLU A 366 4.60 5.38 28.83
CA GLU A 366 4.72 5.52 30.27
C GLU A 366 4.71 6.99 30.71
N ASN A 367 5.49 7.83 30.04
CA ASN A 367 5.57 9.26 30.35
C ASN A 367 4.25 10.01 30.07
N ILE A 368 3.52 9.64 29.02
CA ILE A 368 2.21 10.24 28.70
C ILE A 368 1.18 9.86 29.77
N LEU A 369 1.18 8.62 30.25
CA LEU A 369 0.23 8.13 31.24
C LEU A 369 0.47 8.68 32.65
N LYS A 370 1.57 9.40 32.90
CA LYS A 370 1.80 10.19 34.14
C LYS A 370 0.99 11.50 34.17
N SER A 371 0.28 11.84 33.07
CA SER A 371 -0.54 13.05 32.98
C SER A 371 -1.76 12.96 33.90
N ASP A 372 -2.10 14.08 34.56
CA ASP A 372 -3.35 14.21 35.33
C ASP A 372 -4.58 14.37 34.42
N SER A 373 -4.39 14.81 33.17
CA SER A 373 -5.46 14.97 32.20
C SER A 373 -5.77 13.65 31.48
N ASN A 374 -7.01 13.53 31.00
CA ASN A 374 -7.33 12.46 30.04
C ASN A 374 -6.44 12.55 28.81
N THR A 375 -5.91 11.43 28.32
CA THR A 375 -5.05 11.40 27.13
C THR A 375 -5.53 10.39 26.09
N PHE A 376 -5.53 10.81 24.84
CA PHE A 376 -5.66 9.93 23.68
C PHE A 376 -4.33 9.88 22.96
N THR A 377 -3.75 8.69 22.86
CA THR A 377 -2.44 8.46 22.23
C THR A 377 -2.61 7.54 21.03
N TYR A 378 -2.27 8.03 19.84
CA TYR A 378 -2.15 7.25 18.61
C TYR A 378 -0.68 6.89 18.40
N VAL A 379 -0.37 5.63 18.35
CA VAL A 379 1.01 5.12 18.26
C VAL A 379 1.20 4.36 16.96
N ILE A 380 2.23 4.71 16.21
CA ILE A 380 2.72 3.92 15.07
C ILE A 380 4.03 3.26 15.48
N LYS A 381 4.07 1.92 15.46
CA LYS A 381 5.27 1.13 15.70
C LYS A 381 6.06 0.92 14.41
N TYR A 382 7.32 0.60 14.55
CA TYR A 382 8.14 0.13 13.43
C TYR A 382 7.84 -1.34 13.07
N GLY A 383 7.50 -2.14 14.07
CA GLY A 383 6.96 -3.49 13.94
C GLY A 383 7.82 -4.47 13.16
N CYS A 384 7.13 -5.29 12.36
CA CYS A 384 7.74 -6.33 11.53
C CYS A 384 7.94 -5.90 10.06
N HIS A 385 8.05 -4.61 9.77
CA HIS A 385 8.25 -4.11 8.41
C HIS A 385 9.40 -4.81 7.69
N PHE A 386 9.19 -5.22 6.45
CA PHE A 386 10.25 -5.81 5.62
C PHE A 386 11.44 -4.82 5.47
N SER A 387 12.73 -5.19 5.59
CA SER A 387 13.28 -6.55 5.68
C SER A 387 13.33 -7.01 7.15
N TYR A 388 12.79 -8.19 7.43
CA TYR A 388 12.54 -8.68 8.79
C TYR A 388 13.81 -8.86 9.62
N GLN A 389 14.96 -9.23 9.03
CA GLN A 389 16.25 -9.38 9.72
C GLN A 389 16.76 -8.07 10.35
N ASN A 390 16.20 -6.93 9.98
CA ASN A 390 16.53 -5.62 10.56
C ASN A 390 15.59 -5.24 11.73
N ARG A 391 14.68 -6.14 12.12
CA ARG A 391 13.65 -5.87 13.15
C ARG A 391 13.98 -6.45 14.52
N TYR A 392 15.09 -7.11 14.64
CA TYR A 392 15.60 -7.66 15.92
C TYR A 392 17.13 -7.63 15.93
N PRO A 393 17.79 -7.54 17.12
CA PRO A 393 19.23 -7.68 17.19
C PRO A 393 19.61 -9.14 16.98
N ILE A 394 20.68 -9.41 16.25
CA ILE A 394 21.13 -10.78 15.93
C ILE A 394 21.36 -11.65 17.17
N SER A 395 21.69 -11.04 18.31
CA SER A 395 21.82 -11.73 19.59
C SER A 395 20.51 -12.28 20.17
N GLN A 396 19.38 -11.90 19.59
CA GLN A 396 18.01 -12.34 19.96
C GLN A 396 17.39 -13.26 18.91
N GLU A 397 18.20 -13.79 17.99
CA GLU A 397 17.75 -14.80 17.04
C GLU A 397 17.47 -16.11 17.77
N ILE A 398 16.22 -16.59 17.64
CA ILE A 398 15.72 -17.83 18.28
C ILE A 398 15.41 -18.87 17.20
N TYR A 399 14.84 -18.44 16.07
CA TYR A 399 14.44 -19.30 14.97
C TYR A 399 15.50 -19.29 13.88
N ALA A 400 16.04 -20.48 13.54
CA ALA A 400 17.11 -20.67 12.57
C ALA A 400 16.79 -21.82 11.60
N PRO A 401 17.26 -21.78 10.34
CA PRO A 401 18.05 -20.69 9.76
C PRO A 401 17.23 -19.42 9.56
N ALA A 402 17.86 -18.25 9.68
CA ALA A 402 17.26 -16.95 9.42
C ALA A 402 18.15 -16.15 8.45
N TYR A 403 17.55 -15.22 7.72
CA TYR A 403 18.28 -14.35 6.81
C TYR A 403 19.12 -13.32 7.58
N ALA A 404 20.33 -13.08 7.09
CA ALA A 404 21.22 -12.03 7.59
C ALA A 404 21.06 -10.74 6.78
N ASN A 405 21.72 -9.67 7.23
CA ASN A 405 21.72 -8.39 6.51
C ASN A 405 22.25 -8.57 5.08
N ASN A 406 21.51 -8.03 4.11
CA ASN A 406 21.73 -8.09 2.67
C ASN A 406 21.47 -9.47 2.01
N ASP A 407 20.92 -10.44 2.70
CA ASP A 407 20.49 -11.67 2.05
C ASP A 407 19.26 -11.43 1.17
N VAL A 408 19.19 -12.22 0.09
CA VAL A 408 18.03 -12.27 -0.79
C VAL A 408 17.11 -13.40 -0.33
N TYR A 409 15.86 -13.10 -0.14
CA TYR A 409 14.88 -14.08 0.28
C TYR A 409 14.57 -15.04 -0.88
N THR A 410 14.84 -16.31 -0.69
CA THR A 410 14.68 -17.38 -1.69
C THR A 410 14.05 -18.65 -1.14
N ASP A 411 13.93 -18.76 0.20
CA ASP A 411 13.36 -19.91 0.90
C ASP A 411 12.31 -19.46 1.91
N ARG A 412 11.09 -19.97 1.78
CA ARG A 412 9.97 -19.62 2.64
C ARG A 412 10.20 -19.99 4.10
N GLY A 413 10.81 -21.13 4.37
CA GLY A 413 11.09 -21.57 5.75
C GLY A 413 12.03 -20.61 6.48
N THR A 414 13.10 -20.21 5.81
CA THR A 414 14.06 -19.21 6.31
C THR A 414 13.40 -17.83 6.47
N ALA A 415 12.52 -17.43 5.54
CA ALA A 415 11.76 -16.19 5.64
C ALA A 415 10.83 -16.17 6.85
N LEU A 416 10.10 -17.27 7.09
CA LEU A 416 9.23 -17.43 8.25
C LEU A 416 10.02 -17.39 9.56
N ASN A 417 11.17 -18.08 9.65
CA ASN A 417 12.03 -18.02 10.84
C ASN A 417 12.50 -16.59 11.13
N THR A 418 12.92 -15.86 10.08
CA THR A 418 13.32 -14.46 10.19
C THR A 418 12.18 -13.59 10.69
N TYR A 419 10.98 -13.80 10.17
CA TYR A 419 9.77 -13.10 10.60
C TYR A 419 9.35 -13.46 12.04
N TYR A 420 9.46 -14.72 12.45
CA TYR A 420 9.19 -15.14 13.84
C TYR A 420 10.15 -14.48 14.84
N ASN A 421 11.43 -14.31 14.47
CA ASN A 421 12.38 -13.55 15.29
C ASN A 421 11.94 -12.07 15.42
N ALA A 422 11.48 -11.47 14.32
CA ALA A 422 10.93 -10.11 14.34
C ALA A 422 9.70 -10.00 15.24
N ILE A 423 8.74 -10.93 15.17
CA ILE A 423 7.58 -11.02 16.07
C ILE A 423 8.01 -11.16 17.53
N SER A 424 8.93 -12.07 17.83
CA SER A 424 9.39 -12.29 19.21
C SER A 424 9.98 -11.03 19.82
N TRP A 425 10.70 -10.23 19.04
CA TRP A 425 11.29 -8.98 19.47
C TRP A 425 10.28 -7.83 19.51
N SER A 426 9.62 -7.54 18.37
CA SER A 426 8.82 -6.33 18.21
C SER A 426 7.40 -6.44 18.78
N VAL A 427 6.85 -7.65 18.96
CA VAL A 427 5.52 -7.86 19.53
C VAL A 427 5.63 -8.36 20.96
N ASP A 428 6.15 -9.56 21.18
CA ASP A 428 6.21 -10.16 22.52
C ASP A 428 7.11 -9.39 23.48
N GLY A 429 8.34 -9.05 23.01
CA GLY A 429 9.30 -8.24 23.76
C GLY A 429 8.78 -6.83 24.06
N PHE A 430 8.08 -6.20 23.11
CA PHE A 430 7.45 -4.89 23.30
C PHE A 430 6.44 -4.91 24.46
N PHE A 431 5.53 -5.87 24.50
CA PHE A 431 4.54 -5.96 25.58
C PHE A 431 5.18 -6.36 26.90
N LYS A 432 6.19 -7.22 26.89
CA LYS A 432 6.96 -7.56 28.07
C LYS A 432 7.64 -6.34 28.71
N GLU A 433 8.05 -5.37 27.89
CA GLU A 433 8.63 -4.11 28.34
C GLU A 433 7.58 -3.09 28.76
N LEU A 434 6.46 -2.99 28.01
CA LEU A 434 5.43 -1.96 28.23
C LEU A 434 4.58 -2.24 29.45
N LEU A 435 4.02 -3.46 29.58
CA LEU A 435 2.95 -3.73 30.54
C LEU A 435 3.34 -3.47 32.00
N PRO A 436 4.56 -3.86 32.47
CA PRO A 436 4.99 -3.55 33.83
C PRO A 436 5.11 -2.05 34.15
N LYS A 437 5.33 -1.20 33.10
CA LYS A 437 5.46 0.26 33.27
C LYS A 437 4.12 0.97 33.49
N ILE A 438 3.01 0.29 33.18
CA ILE A 438 1.69 0.90 33.10
C ILE A 438 0.61 0.21 33.94
N GLU A 439 0.94 -0.88 34.62
CA GLU A 439 -0.03 -1.68 35.39
C GLU A 439 -0.71 -0.91 36.52
N ASP A 440 -0.10 0.18 37.03
CA ASP A 440 -0.62 1.07 38.03
C ASP A 440 -1.49 2.23 37.48
N LYS A 441 -1.69 2.28 36.15
CA LYS A 441 -2.41 3.36 35.44
C LYS A 441 -3.85 2.97 35.13
N GLU A 442 -4.72 3.99 35.03
CA GLU A 442 -6.07 3.82 34.47
C GLU A 442 -6.04 3.97 32.97
N VAL A 443 -5.79 2.86 32.23
CA VAL A 443 -5.58 2.89 30.79
C VAL A 443 -6.29 1.74 30.07
N LEU A 444 -6.83 2.05 28.88
CA LEU A 444 -7.29 1.07 27.92
C LEU A 444 -6.42 1.16 26.66
N ILE A 445 -5.81 0.03 26.29
CA ILE A 445 -4.98 -0.09 25.09
C ILE A 445 -5.75 -0.93 24.07
N ILE A 446 -5.89 -0.40 22.86
CA ILE A 446 -6.31 -1.14 21.67
C ILE A 446 -5.04 -1.39 20.83
N TYR A 447 -4.74 -2.65 20.56
CA TYR A 447 -3.62 -3.04 19.73
C TYR A 447 -4.12 -3.77 18.49
N VAL A 448 -3.73 -3.26 17.33
CA VAL A 448 -3.97 -3.86 16.01
C VAL A 448 -2.74 -3.67 15.13
N SER A 449 -2.56 -4.47 14.09
CA SER A 449 -1.63 -4.14 13.01
C SER A 449 -2.35 -3.29 11.95
N ASP A 450 -1.62 -2.55 11.18
CA ASP A 450 -2.14 -1.80 10.02
C ASP A 450 -2.58 -2.76 8.90
N HIS A 451 -1.80 -3.77 8.58
CA HIS A 451 -2.12 -4.89 7.69
C HIS A 451 -1.30 -6.13 8.07
N GLY A 452 -1.62 -7.24 7.41
CA GLY A 452 -0.81 -8.45 7.43
C GLY A 452 0.27 -8.42 6.34
N GLU A 453 0.85 -9.59 6.04
CA GLU A 453 2.02 -9.72 5.15
C GLU A 453 1.95 -11.00 4.35
N SER A 454 2.37 -10.95 3.09
CA SER A 454 2.65 -12.15 2.30
C SER A 454 4.09 -12.61 2.58
N ILE A 455 4.27 -13.88 2.93
CA ILE A 455 5.58 -14.48 3.17
C ILE A 455 5.73 -15.68 2.23
N MET A 456 5.91 -15.40 0.95
CA MET A 456 6.06 -16.39 -0.12
C MET A 456 4.88 -17.37 -0.25
N GLU A 457 3.64 -16.95 0.07
CA GLU A 457 2.44 -17.74 -0.22
C GLU A 457 2.18 -17.86 -1.72
N GLN A 458 2.51 -16.83 -2.48
CA GLN A 458 2.33 -16.76 -3.93
C GLN A 458 3.68 -16.51 -4.63
N GLY A 459 4.57 -17.52 -4.64
CA GLY A 459 5.91 -17.42 -5.24
C GLY A 459 6.96 -16.83 -4.31
N ASP A 460 7.98 -16.17 -4.84
CA ASP A 460 9.18 -15.73 -4.10
C ASP A 460 9.04 -14.31 -3.51
N PHE A 461 7.82 -13.83 -3.28
CA PHE A 461 7.58 -12.49 -2.79
C PHE A 461 7.29 -12.46 -1.28
N CYS A 462 8.03 -11.62 -0.55
CA CYS A 462 7.70 -11.18 0.81
C CYS A 462 7.29 -9.72 0.79
N GLY A 463 6.13 -9.40 1.36
CA GLY A 463 5.63 -8.03 1.38
C GLY A 463 4.11 -7.94 1.20
N HIS A 464 3.66 -6.74 1.01
CA HIS A 464 2.27 -6.41 0.66
C HIS A 464 2.30 -5.49 -0.56
N PHE A 465 1.35 -5.65 -1.46
CA PHE A 465 1.30 -4.83 -2.68
C PHE A 465 -0.13 -4.72 -3.20
N GLN A 466 -0.32 -3.72 -4.02
CA GLN A 466 -1.58 -3.52 -4.72
C GLN A 466 -1.72 -4.58 -5.79
N SER A 467 -2.70 -5.48 -5.64
CA SER A 467 -3.02 -6.52 -6.60
C SER A 467 -4.52 -6.60 -6.80
N ILE A 468 -4.93 -7.16 -7.94
CA ILE A 468 -6.34 -7.47 -8.23
C ILE A 468 -6.79 -8.67 -7.39
N ASP A 469 -5.87 -9.56 -7.04
CA ASP A 469 -6.12 -10.77 -6.25
C ASP A 469 -5.00 -10.94 -5.20
N PRO A 470 -4.95 -10.06 -4.17
CA PRO A 470 -3.94 -10.16 -3.11
C PRO A 470 -4.23 -11.37 -2.21
N PRO A 471 -3.18 -12.00 -1.64
CA PRO A 471 -3.35 -13.02 -0.63
C PRO A 471 -4.13 -12.50 0.59
N ASN A 472 -5.03 -13.34 1.13
CA ASN A 472 -5.79 -13.02 2.34
C ASN A 472 -4.90 -12.73 3.55
N GLU A 473 -3.71 -13.31 3.58
CA GLU A 473 -2.68 -13.13 4.59
C GLU A 473 -2.29 -11.67 4.77
N GLN A 474 -2.40 -10.86 3.72
CA GLN A 474 -2.15 -9.42 3.78
C GLN A 474 -3.22 -8.64 4.58
N ALA A 475 -4.34 -9.28 4.90
CA ALA A 475 -5.39 -8.68 5.73
C ALA A 475 -5.50 -9.29 7.13
N ASN A 476 -4.85 -10.40 7.42
CA ASN A 476 -4.93 -11.09 8.71
C ASN A 476 -4.11 -10.35 9.77
N ILE A 477 -4.79 -9.66 10.70
CA ILE A 477 -4.15 -8.88 11.75
C ILE A 477 -4.58 -9.35 13.14
N PRO A 478 -3.74 -9.16 14.19
CA PRO A 478 -4.17 -9.37 15.58
C PRO A 478 -5.10 -8.25 16.05
N PHE A 479 -5.98 -8.56 17.00
CA PHE A 479 -6.80 -7.58 17.68
C PHE A 479 -6.80 -7.87 19.19
N LEU A 480 -6.07 -7.05 19.96
CA LEU A 480 -5.92 -7.24 21.41
C LEU A 480 -6.39 -5.99 22.16
N ILE A 481 -6.93 -6.20 23.37
CA ILE A 481 -7.25 -5.12 24.30
C ILE A 481 -6.65 -5.42 25.66
N PHE A 482 -5.89 -4.46 26.19
CA PHE A 482 -5.39 -4.47 27.55
C PHE A 482 -6.10 -3.39 28.35
N GLU A 483 -6.44 -3.73 29.58
CA GLU A 483 -7.15 -2.85 30.50
C GLU A 483 -6.48 -2.84 31.86
N PHE A 484 -6.23 -1.67 32.42
CA PHE A 484 -5.64 -1.51 33.74
C PHE A 484 -6.36 -0.40 34.49
N GLY A 485 -6.62 -0.63 35.77
CA GLY A 485 -7.19 0.38 36.69
C GLY A 485 -8.58 0.91 36.31
N LEU A 486 -9.25 0.31 35.35
CA LEU A 486 -10.59 0.69 34.96
C LEU A 486 -11.61 0.13 35.97
N ASP A 487 -12.58 0.97 36.35
CA ASP A 487 -13.71 0.52 37.15
C ASP A 487 -14.46 -0.59 36.41
N SER A 488 -14.48 -1.79 36.99
CA SER A 488 -14.88 -3.06 36.37
C SER A 488 -16.36 -3.13 35.94
N THR A 489 -17.12 -2.03 36.05
CA THR A 489 -18.57 -2.14 36.14
C THR A 489 -19.35 -2.14 34.83
N SER A 490 -18.88 -1.59 33.71
CA SER A 490 -19.69 -1.67 32.48
C SER A 490 -18.91 -1.93 31.20
N ILE A 491 -17.82 -1.19 30.97
CA ILE A 491 -17.11 -1.31 29.66
C ILE A 491 -16.29 -2.59 29.55
N VAL A 492 -15.57 -2.93 30.61
CA VAL A 492 -14.73 -4.13 30.68
C VAL A 492 -15.59 -5.39 30.56
N GLN A 493 -16.73 -5.43 31.32
CA GLN A 493 -17.64 -6.56 31.22
C GLN A 493 -18.24 -6.69 29.81
N ASN A 494 -18.68 -5.59 29.21
CA ASN A 494 -19.20 -5.58 27.86
C ASN A 494 -18.16 -6.09 26.82
N LEU A 495 -16.91 -5.71 26.98
CA LEU A 495 -15.82 -6.19 26.13
C LEU A 495 -15.61 -7.70 26.30
N ARG A 496 -15.59 -8.20 27.55
CA ARG A 496 -15.44 -9.62 27.88
C ARG A 496 -16.62 -10.46 27.37
N ASP A 497 -17.83 -9.98 27.54
CA ASP A 497 -19.05 -10.68 27.09
C ASP A 497 -19.08 -10.82 25.56
N ASN A 498 -18.57 -9.83 24.84
CA ASN A 498 -18.53 -9.81 23.39
C ASN A 498 -17.28 -10.46 22.79
N GLN A 499 -16.22 -10.73 23.56
CA GLN A 499 -14.98 -11.33 23.08
C GLN A 499 -15.23 -12.67 22.38
N LYS A 500 -16.00 -13.58 22.99
CA LYS A 500 -16.28 -14.91 22.42
C LYS A 500 -17.11 -14.83 21.14
N VAL A 501 -18.08 -13.92 21.10
CA VAL A 501 -18.97 -13.71 19.95
C VAL A 501 -18.20 -13.12 18.77
N ASN A 502 -17.25 -12.23 19.06
CA ASN A 502 -16.49 -11.46 18.08
C ASN A 502 -15.11 -12.06 17.75
N ASN A 503 -14.75 -13.18 18.37
CA ASN A 503 -13.48 -13.88 18.10
C ASN A 503 -13.35 -14.23 16.61
N ASN A 504 -12.25 -13.85 16.00
CA ASN A 504 -11.96 -13.99 14.58
C ASN A 504 -12.97 -13.30 13.62
N LYS A 505 -13.76 -12.34 14.12
CA LYS A 505 -14.81 -11.71 13.30
C LYS A 505 -14.68 -10.18 13.20
N LEU A 506 -13.75 -9.59 13.92
CA LEU A 506 -13.58 -8.14 13.90
C LEU A 506 -12.92 -7.65 12.61
N SER A 507 -13.16 -6.39 12.34
CA SER A 507 -12.49 -5.63 11.30
C SER A 507 -11.94 -4.32 11.87
N GLN A 508 -10.87 -3.85 11.28
CA GLN A 508 -10.23 -2.56 11.61
C GLN A 508 -11.18 -1.36 11.48
N PHE A 509 -12.25 -1.49 10.66
CA PHE A 509 -13.31 -0.47 10.57
C PHE A 509 -14.02 -0.21 11.91
N GLN A 510 -13.94 -1.12 12.86
CA GLN A 510 -14.55 -0.98 14.19
C GLN A 510 -13.66 -0.21 15.18
N VAL A 511 -12.40 0.09 14.84
CA VAL A 511 -11.45 0.80 15.72
C VAL A 511 -11.91 2.24 15.98
N PHE A 512 -12.19 3.01 14.93
CA PHE A 512 -12.62 4.40 15.05
C PHE A 512 -13.89 4.55 15.89
N PRO A 513 -15.02 3.87 15.57
CA PRO A 513 -16.24 3.98 16.37
C PRO A 513 -16.06 3.51 17.82
N THR A 514 -15.21 2.50 18.06
CA THR A 514 -14.87 2.05 19.41
C THR A 514 -14.15 3.14 20.20
N CYS A 515 -13.16 3.79 19.62
CA CYS A 515 -12.46 4.90 20.27
C CYS A 515 -13.43 6.04 20.62
N LEU A 516 -14.35 6.41 19.73
CA LEU A 516 -15.35 7.43 20.02
C LEU A 516 -16.25 7.01 21.19
N TYR A 517 -16.74 5.78 21.20
CA TYR A 517 -17.54 5.27 22.31
C TYR A 517 -16.79 5.31 23.65
N LEU A 518 -15.51 4.95 23.65
CA LEU A 518 -14.65 5.03 24.83
C LEU A 518 -14.43 6.47 25.30
N MET A 519 -14.40 7.44 24.38
CA MET A 519 -14.30 8.86 24.67
C MET A 519 -15.60 9.49 25.22
N GLY A 520 -16.71 8.73 25.32
CA GLY A 520 -17.99 9.19 25.84
C GLY A 520 -18.96 9.71 24.80
N TYR A 521 -18.78 9.34 23.54
CA TYR A 521 -19.79 9.59 22.51
C TYR A 521 -20.92 8.56 22.60
N GLU A 522 -22.15 9.02 22.36
CA GLU A 522 -23.35 8.19 22.38
C GLU A 522 -23.27 7.09 21.32
N LYS A 523 -23.30 5.81 21.76
CA LYS A 523 -23.09 4.65 20.87
C LYS A 523 -24.06 4.61 19.68
N SER A 524 -25.33 4.98 19.89
CA SER A 524 -26.34 5.02 18.84
C SER A 524 -25.99 5.96 17.69
N LYS A 525 -25.45 7.14 17.99
CA LYS A 525 -25.00 8.13 17.00
C LYS A 525 -23.70 7.69 16.33
N VAL A 526 -22.78 7.12 17.10
CA VAL A 526 -21.53 6.56 16.58
C VAL A 526 -21.84 5.46 15.56
N ASN A 527 -22.69 4.49 15.94
CA ASN A 527 -23.05 3.38 15.06
C ASN A 527 -23.77 3.83 13.77
N LEU A 528 -24.61 4.85 13.88
CA LEU A 528 -25.36 5.38 12.73
C LEU A 528 -24.42 5.97 11.65
N ILE A 529 -23.34 6.60 12.06
CA ILE A 529 -22.45 7.37 11.16
C ILE A 529 -21.19 6.59 10.79
N TYR A 530 -20.58 5.92 11.76
CA TYR A 530 -19.27 5.28 11.62
C TYR A 530 -19.32 3.75 11.69
N GLY A 531 -20.52 3.20 11.89
CA GLY A 531 -20.72 1.75 12.00
C GLY A 531 -20.51 1.20 13.42
N PRO A 532 -20.61 -0.14 13.57
CA PRO A 532 -20.61 -0.80 14.87
C PRO A 532 -19.26 -0.69 15.58
N THR A 533 -19.33 -0.63 16.90
CA THR A 533 -18.16 -0.80 17.78
C THR A 533 -17.83 -2.29 17.96
N ILE A 534 -16.71 -2.59 18.60
CA ILE A 534 -16.31 -3.99 18.90
C ILE A 534 -17.19 -4.67 19.96
N ILE A 535 -18.03 -3.92 20.68
CA ILE A 535 -19.02 -4.48 21.63
C ILE A 535 -20.37 -4.76 20.97
N ASP A 536 -20.54 -4.44 19.70
CA ASP A 536 -21.71 -4.80 18.91
C ASP A 536 -21.46 -6.14 18.21
N ALA A 537 -22.53 -6.81 17.78
CA ALA A 537 -22.40 -7.99 16.94
C ALA A 537 -21.67 -7.64 15.63
N PRO A 538 -20.82 -8.51 15.09
CA PRO A 538 -20.10 -8.22 13.85
C PRO A 538 -21.10 -8.13 12.69
N ILE A 539 -21.16 -6.96 12.07
CA ILE A 539 -22.07 -6.69 10.93
C ILE A 539 -21.25 -6.64 9.64
N TYR A 540 -19.98 -6.29 9.73
CA TYR A 540 -19.13 -6.17 8.56
C TYR A 540 -18.61 -7.54 8.13
N PRO A 541 -18.71 -7.86 6.84
CA PRO A 541 -17.92 -8.95 6.29
C PRO A 541 -16.43 -8.62 6.51
N ARG A 542 -15.63 -9.64 6.75
CA ARG A 542 -14.17 -9.50 6.81
C ARG A 542 -13.68 -9.21 5.40
N THR A 543 -13.54 -7.94 5.08
CA THR A 543 -13.13 -7.46 3.76
C THR A 543 -12.05 -6.41 3.91
N PHE A 544 -11.17 -6.33 2.95
CA PHE A 544 -10.15 -5.29 2.87
C PHE A 544 -10.05 -4.69 1.48
N LEU A 545 -9.58 -3.45 1.41
CA LEU A 545 -9.28 -2.78 0.17
C LEU A 545 -7.83 -3.08 -0.24
N SER A 546 -7.63 -3.60 -1.44
CA SER A 546 -6.30 -3.73 -2.00
C SER A 546 -5.86 -2.42 -2.63
N GLY A 547 -4.81 -1.78 -2.11
CA GLY A 547 -4.16 -0.65 -2.74
C GLY A 547 -4.66 0.74 -2.36
N VAL A 548 -4.68 1.65 -3.32
CA VAL A 548 -4.94 3.08 -3.07
C VAL A 548 -6.40 3.36 -2.79
N ILE A 549 -6.67 4.00 -1.66
CA ILE A 549 -8.00 4.21 -1.07
C ILE A 549 -9.01 4.95 -1.97
N TYR A 550 -8.55 5.79 -2.89
CA TYR A 550 -9.43 6.68 -3.67
C TYR A 550 -9.56 6.31 -5.15
N TYR A 551 -8.97 5.21 -5.61
CA TYR A 551 -9.13 4.75 -6.98
C TYR A 551 -10.21 3.67 -7.08
N PRO A 552 -11.22 3.84 -7.96
CA PRO A 552 -12.37 2.93 -8.04
C PRO A 552 -12.08 1.54 -8.60
N GLU A 553 -10.87 1.28 -9.08
CA GLU A 553 -10.46 -0.04 -9.57
C GLU A 553 -10.17 -1.04 -8.46
N TYR A 554 -9.84 -0.54 -7.29
CA TYR A 554 -9.52 -1.39 -6.15
C TYR A 554 -10.82 -1.81 -5.47
N THR A 555 -11.14 -3.08 -5.59
CA THR A 555 -12.35 -3.67 -5.04
C THR A 555 -12.07 -4.27 -3.66
N TYR A 556 -13.13 -4.42 -2.89
CA TYR A 556 -13.11 -5.21 -1.67
C TYR A 556 -12.85 -6.66 -1.97
N ILE A 557 -11.93 -7.23 -1.20
CA ILE A 557 -11.63 -8.66 -1.21
C ILE A 557 -12.13 -9.22 0.10
N ASN A 558 -12.94 -10.29 0.01
CA ASN A 558 -13.39 -11.02 1.18
C ASN A 558 -12.22 -11.82 1.75
N VAL A 559 -11.96 -11.64 3.04
CA VAL A 559 -11.05 -12.52 3.77
C VAL A 559 -11.83 -13.80 4.05
N TYR A 560 -11.50 -14.87 3.33
CA TYR A 560 -12.11 -16.17 3.57
C TYR A 560 -11.61 -16.72 4.90
N ASP A 561 -12.54 -17.27 5.68
CA ASP A 561 -12.16 -18.05 6.84
C ASP A 561 -11.45 -19.31 6.33
N ASN A 562 -10.17 -19.42 6.59
CA ASN A 562 -9.46 -20.68 6.42
C ASN A 562 -9.99 -21.61 7.52
N ASN A 563 -11.00 -22.43 7.18
CA ASN A 563 -11.52 -23.50 8.02
C ASN A 563 -10.51 -24.63 8.13
#